data_c31aa30d70eb80d29060148f14ad3bf3
#
_entry.id   c31aa30d70eb80d29060148f14ad3bf3
#
_cell.length_a   1.000
_cell.length_b   1.000
_cell.length_c   1.000
_cell.angle_alpha   90.00
_cell.angle_beta   90.00
_cell.angle_gamma   90.00
#
_symmetry.space_group_name_H-M   'P 1'
#
loop_
_entity.id
_entity.type
_entity.pdbx_description
1 polymer ?
#
loop_
_entity_poly.entity_id
_entity_poly.type
_entity_poly.pdbx_seq_one_letter_code
_entity_poly.pdbx_strand_id
1 'polypeptide(L)'
;EIGDSNQVEVGDFVIAIGNPFGLGNTVTSGIVSALGRTGISSSGYEDFIQTDASINPGNSGGALVNMQGELVGINSAIISRSGGNVGIGFAVPSEIAQSIMSQLVDFGEVRRGLLGVSIHTIDEENAEILGVDSDSGAMITAIEPGSAAEEAGLRVEDIIIKVNDEKISNARDLQNAIGLKGSGERVTIEFIRESNKLETN
;
A
#
# COMPACT_ATOMS: atom_id res chain seq x y z
N GLU A 1 5.24 -22.17 -0.14
CA GLU A 1 5.11 -21.48 1.16
C GLU A 1 4.88 -19.99 0.92
N ILE A 2 4.08 -19.33 1.78
CA ILE A 2 3.87 -17.88 1.71
C ILE A 2 4.84 -17.26 2.71
N GLY A 3 5.68 -16.34 2.22
CA GLY A 3 6.63 -15.57 3.01
C GLY A 3 6.00 -14.29 3.54
N ASP A 4 6.67 -13.67 4.51
CA ASP A 4 6.30 -12.39 5.08
C ASP A 4 6.87 -11.25 4.24
N SER A 5 6.02 -10.58 3.47
CA SER A 5 6.44 -9.46 2.62
C SER A 5 6.86 -8.21 3.40
N ASN A 6 6.54 -8.10 4.70
CA ASN A 6 7.01 -7.00 5.56
C ASN A 6 8.49 -7.12 5.94
N GLN A 7 9.08 -8.31 5.78
CA GLN A 7 10.51 -8.53 6.02
C GLN A 7 11.37 -8.29 4.78
N VAL A 8 10.72 -7.98 3.64
CA VAL A 8 11.44 -7.75 2.38
C VAL A 8 12.09 -6.36 2.42
N GLU A 9 13.36 -6.30 2.05
CA GLU A 9 14.15 -5.07 2.02
C GLU A 9 14.60 -4.71 0.59
N VAL A 10 14.83 -3.43 0.35
CA VAL A 10 15.42 -2.98 -0.92
C VAL A 10 16.82 -3.57 -1.06
N GLY A 11 17.07 -4.23 -2.20
CA GLY A 11 18.31 -4.95 -2.47
C GLY A 11 18.18 -6.47 -2.35
N ASP A 12 17.11 -6.99 -1.76
CA ASP A 12 16.86 -8.42 -1.67
C ASP A 12 16.72 -9.05 -3.05
N PHE A 13 17.37 -10.21 -3.24
CA PHE A 13 17.22 -10.99 -4.45
C PHE A 13 15.84 -11.63 -4.54
N VAL A 14 15.19 -11.48 -5.70
CA VAL A 14 13.90 -12.06 -5.98
C VAL A 14 13.88 -12.76 -7.35
N ILE A 15 12.99 -13.73 -7.47
CA ILE A 15 12.76 -14.53 -8.67
C ILE A 15 11.30 -14.34 -9.07
N ALA A 16 11.06 -13.85 -10.28
CA ALA A 16 9.72 -13.77 -10.87
C ALA A 16 9.45 -15.01 -11.73
N ILE A 17 8.33 -15.65 -11.48
CA ILE A 17 7.88 -16.85 -12.18
C ILE A 17 6.57 -16.53 -12.89
N GLY A 18 6.42 -16.93 -14.14
CA GLY A 18 5.19 -16.71 -14.89
C GLY A 18 5.24 -17.35 -16.28
N ASN A 19 4.28 -16.99 -17.13
CA ASN A 19 4.19 -17.49 -18.50
C ASN A 19 4.08 -16.32 -19.50
N PRO A 20 5.20 -15.56 -19.70
CA PRO A 20 5.17 -14.38 -20.55
C PRO A 20 4.89 -14.79 -22.00
N PHE A 21 3.97 -14.06 -22.64
CA PHE A 21 3.56 -14.26 -24.03
C PHE A 21 3.03 -15.67 -24.36
N GLY A 22 2.70 -16.49 -23.36
CA GLY A 22 2.23 -17.86 -23.57
C GLY A 22 3.33 -18.82 -24.04
N LEU A 23 4.59 -18.47 -23.85
CA LEU A 23 5.74 -19.29 -24.30
C LEU A 23 6.09 -20.47 -23.38
N GLY A 24 5.34 -20.61 -22.27
CA GLY A 24 5.60 -21.58 -21.21
C GLY A 24 6.18 -20.94 -19.96
N ASN A 25 6.36 -21.74 -18.92
CA ASN A 25 6.88 -21.25 -17.65
C ASN A 25 8.27 -20.64 -17.84
N THR A 26 8.40 -19.40 -17.41
CA THR A 26 9.63 -18.62 -17.50
C THR A 26 10.00 -18.13 -16.11
N VAL A 27 11.29 -18.16 -15.83
CA VAL A 27 11.87 -17.69 -14.57
C VAL A 27 12.84 -16.55 -14.90
N THR A 28 12.67 -15.43 -14.23
CA THR A 28 13.58 -14.28 -14.29
C THR A 28 14.03 -13.91 -12.90
N SER A 29 15.20 -13.30 -12.76
CA SER A 29 15.72 -12.87 -11.46
C SER A 29 16.07 -11.39 -11.49
N GLY A 30 16.04 -10.79 -10.31
CA GLY A 30 16.39 -9.41 -10.07
C GLY A 30 16.46 -9.12 -8.58
N ILE A 31 16.30 -7.86 -8.23
CA ILE A 31 16.25 -7.40 -6.84
C ILE A 31 14.97 -6.63 -6.57
N VAL A 32 14.66 -6.44 -5.30
CA VAL A 32 13.70 -5.44 -4.84
C VAL A 32 14.32 -4.07 -5.06
N SER A 33 13.77 -3.29 -5.97
CA SER A 33 14.28 -1.95 -6.31
C SER A 33 13.67 -0.85 -5.44
N ALA A 34 12.45 -1.05 -4.94
CA ALA A 34 11.76 -0.16 -4.01
C ALA A 34 10.56 -0.87 -3.38
N LEU A 35 10.06 -0.32 -2.28
CA LEU A 35 8.85 -0.75 -1.58
C LEU A 35 7.85 0.42 -1.53
N GLY A 36 6.60 0.14 -1.20
CA GLY A 36 5.57 1.17 -0.99
C GLY A 36 5.21 1.94 -2.26
N ARG A 37 5.33 1.34 -3.46
CA ARG A 37 5.04 2.05 -4.70
C ARG A 37 3.54 2.20 -4.91
N THR A 38 3.13 3.44 -5.19
CA THR A 38 1.74 3.86 -5.40
C THR A 38 1.60 4.65 -6.70
N GLY A 39 0.34 4.88 -7.16
CA GLY A 39 0.08 5.66 -8.39
C GLY A 39 0.33 4.87 -9.68
N ILE A 40 0.36 3.55 -9.59
CA ILE A 40 0.61 2.64 -10.72
C ILE A 40 -0.69 2.29 -11.44
N SER A 41 -1.76 2.06 -10.69
CA SER A 41 -3.09 1.75 -11.22
C SER A 41 -4.13 2.79 -10.79
N SER A 42 -5.35 2.68 -11.29
CA SER A 42 -6.48 3.53 -10.91
C SER A 42 -7.26 2.99 -9.70
N SER A 43 -6.84 1.87 -9.12
CA SER A 43 -7.61 1.20 -8.05
C SER A 43 -7.55 1.90 -6.69
N GLY A 44 -6.59 2.79 -6.48
CA GLY A 44 -6.47 3.62 -5.28
C GLY A 44 -5.83 2.94 -4.06
N TYR A 45 -5.76 1.61 -4.03
CA TYR A 45 -5.16 0.84 -2.94
C TYR A 45 -3.93 0.13 -3.45
N GLU A 46 -2.77 0.73 -3.25
CA GLU A 46 -1.52 0.28 -3.84
C GLU A 46 -0.39 0.36 -2.81
N ASP A 47 0.37 -0.71 -2.72
CA ASP A 47 1.59 -0.82 -1.94
C ASP A 47 2.51 -1.82 -2.63
N PHE A 48 2.94 -1.49 -3.88
CA PHE A 48 3.67 -2.44 -4.70
C PHE A 48 5.13 -2.58 -4.29
N ILE A 49 5.61 -3.82 -4.34
CA ILE A 49 7.03 -4.14 -4.43
C ILE A 49 7.47 -3.83 -5.85
N GLN A 50 8.47 -2.95 -6.02
CA GLN A 50 9.13 -2.72 -7.30
C GLN A 50 10.32 -3.66 -7.45
N THR A 51 10.49 -4.25 -8.64
CA THR A 51 11.63 -5.12 -8.97
C THR A 51 12.13 -4.86 -10.39
N ASP A 52 13.41 -5.12 -10.62
CA ASP A 52 14.01 -5.14 -11.94
C ASP A 52 14.02 -6.54 -12.58
N ALA A 53 13.59 -7.58 -11.84
CA ALA A 53 13.28 -8.88 -12.42
C ALA A 53 12.33 -8.71 -13.62
N SER A 54 12.62 -9.35 -14.73
CA SER A 54 11.88 -9.14 -15.99
C SER A 54 10.45 -9.64 -15.89
N ILE A 55 9.51 -8.71 -15.69
CA ILE A 55 8.07 -8.95 -15.76
C ILE A 55 7.58 -8.44 -17.13
N ASN A 56 6.84 -9.27 -17.83
CA ASN A 56 6.26 -8.96 -19.14
C ASN A 56 4.80 -9.43 -19.19
N PRO A 57 3.99 -8.98 -20.15
CA PRO A 57 2.62 -9.46 -20.34
C PRO A 57 2.54 -10.99 -20.35
N GLY A 58 1.73 -11.57 -19.45
CA GLY A 58 1.61 -13.01 -19.19
C GLY A 58 2.26 -13.47 -17.89
N ASN A 59 3.15 -12.68 -17.28
CA ASN A 59 3.64 -12.96 -15.92
C ASN A 59 2.66 -12.52 -14.81
N SER A 60 1.70 -11.65 -15.11
CA SER A 60 0.71 -11.17 -14.14
C SER A 60 -0.06 -12.35 -13.54
N GLY A 61 -0.18 -12.37 -12.20
CA GLY A 61 -0.71 -13.49 -11.43
C GLY A 61 0.32 -14.56 -11.09
N GLY A 62 1.54 -14.50 -11.68
CA GLY A 62 2.65 -15.37 -11.32
C GLY A 62 3.33 -14.95 -10.01
N ALA A 63 4.19 -15.81 -9.50
CA ALA A 63 4.86 -15.61 -8.22
C ALA A 63 6.08 -14.70 -8.33
N LEU A 64 6.27 -13.83 -7.32
CA LEU A 64 7.56 -13.26 -6.94
C LEU A 64 8.00 -13.98 -5.67
N VAL A 65 9.14 -14.66 -5.71
CA VAL A 65 9.66 -15.44 -4.59
C VAL A 65 11.03 -14.94 -4.15
N ASN A 66 11.34 -15.12 -2.87
CA ASN A 66 12.67 -14.86 -2.31
C ASN A 66 13.63 -16.03 -2.59
N MET A 67 14.87 -15.94 -2.09
CA MET A 67 15.89 -16.98 -2.29
C MET A 67 15.62 -18.26 -1.47
N GLN A 68 14.69 -18.26 -0.53
CA GLN A 68 14.20 -19.41 0.22
C GLN A 68 13.07 -20.16 -0.52
N GLY A 69 12.58 -19.56 -1.64
CA GLY A 69 11.46 -20.11 -2.42
C GLY A 69 10.09 -19.76 -1.82
N GLU A 70 10.04 -18.78 -0.94
CA GLU A 70 8.81 -18.29 -0.32
C GLU A 70 8.17 -17.20 -1.19
N LEU A 71 6.85 -17.23 -1.33
CA LEU A 71 6.08 -16.25 -2.06
C LEU A 71 6.08 -14.92 -1.29
N VAL A 72 6.73 -13.90 -1.82
CA VAL A 72 6.77 -12.55 -1.24
C VAL A 72 5.91 -11.55 -1.99
N GLY A 73 5.47 -11.91 -3.20
CA GLY A 73 4.57 -11.06 -3.98
C GLY A 73 3.93 -11.78 -5.15
N ILE A 74 2.93 -11.13 -5.74
CA ILE A 74 2.25 -11.57 -6.96
C ILE A 74 2.55 -10.57 -8.06
N ASN A 75 3.22 -11.01 -9.14
CA ASN A 75 3.52 -10.18 -10.29
C ASN A 75 2.25 -9.55 -10.85
N SER A 76 2.24 -8.23 -11.04
CA SER A 76 1.01 -7.50 -11.40
C SER A 76 1.17 -6.64 -12.64
N ALA A 77 2.11 -5.70 -12.66
CA ALA A 77 2.20 -4.67 -13.68
C ALA A 77 3.65 -4.32 -14.04
N ILE A 78 3.80 -3.58 -15.13
CA ILE A 78 5.05 -2.90 -15.52
C ILE A 78 4.75 -1.45 -15.89
N ILE A 79 5.71 -0.56 -15.68
CA ILE A 79 5.70 0.76 -16.33
C ILE A 79 6.58 0.65 -17.58
N SER A 80 5.96 0.80 -18.75
CA SER A 80 6.68 0.74 -20.01
C SER A 80 5.94 1.53 -21.09
N ARG A 81 6.70 2.30 -21.88
CA ARG A 81 6.15 2.99 -23.07
C ARG A 81 6.09 2.07 -24.29
N SER A 82 6.91 1.03 -24.31
CA SER A 82 7.01 0.07 -25.42
C SER A 82 6.18 -1.20 -25.22
N GLY A 83 5.58 -1.38 -24.02
CA GLY A 83 4.82 -2.58 -23.65
C GLY A 83 5.67 -3.77 -23.18
N GLY A 84 7.00 -3.67 -23.24
CA GLY A 84 7.93 -4.67 -22.70
C GLY A 84 8.63 -4.18 -21.45
N ASN A 85 9.26 -5.08 -20.70
CA ASN A 85 10.02 -4.74 -19.50
C ASN A 85 11.17 -3.78 -19.82
N VAL A 86 11.34 -2.76 -18.98
CA VAL A 86 12.43 -1.78 -19.00
C VAL A 86 13.17 -1.72 -17.65
N GLY A 87 13.07 -2.78 -16.83
CA GLY A 87 13.65 -2.84 -15.48
C GLY A 87 12.73 -2.24 -14.41
N ILE A 88 11.45 -2.04 -14.71
CA ILE A 88 10.47 -1.48 -13.75
C ILE A 88 9.24 -2.39 -13.77
N GLY A 89 9.25 -3.39 -12.91
CA GLY A 89 8.14 -4.31 -12.65
C GLY A 89 7.57 -4.11 -11.24
N PHE A 90 6.32 -4.52 -11.05
CA PHE A 90 5.58 -4.37 -9.80
C PHE A 90 4.91 -5.67 -9.41
N ALA A 91 4.95 -5.98 -8.11
CA ALA A 91 4.24 -7.11 -7.52
C ALA A 91 3.41 -6.64 -6.32
N VAL A 92 2.23 -7.21 -6.16
CA VAL A 92 1.40 -7.06 -4.96
C VAL A 92 2.06 -7.84 -3.83
N PRO A 93 2.34 -7.26 -2.66
CA PRO A 93 2.90 -7.95 -1.50
C PRO A 93 2.08 -9.18 -1.10
N SER A 94 2.73 -10.23 -0.64
CA SER A 94 2.06 -11.49 -0.24
C SER A 94 1.07 -11.27 0.90
N GLU A 95 1.35 -10.38 1.84
CA GLU A 95 0.45 -10.04 2.95
C GLU A 95 -0.87 -9.43 2.47
N ILE A 96 -0.80 -8.48 1.53
CA ILE A 96 -2.00 -7.89 0.91
C ILE A 96 -2.82 -8.96 0.18
N ALA A 97 -2.14 -9.79 -0.63
CA ALA A 97 -2.79 -10.88 -1.34
C ALA A 97 -3.47 -11.87 -0.40
N GLN A 98 -2.82 -12.23 0.71
CA GLN A 98 -3.35 -13.12 1.73
C GLN A 98 -4.55 -12.53 2.46
N SER A 99 -4.48 -11.24 2.85
CA SER A 99 -5.61 -10.53 3.47
C SER A 99 -6.84 -10.51 2.55
N ILE A 100 -6.64 -10.15 1.28
CA ILE A 100 -7.73 -10.13 0.30
C ILE A 100 -8.29 -11.54 0.06
N MET A 101 -7.42 -12.54 -0.07
CA MET A 101 -7.83 -13.94 -0.26
C MET A 101 -8.68 -14.43 0.90
N SER A 102 -8.28 -14.16 2.14
CA SER A 102 -9.03 -14.54 3.34
C SER A 102 -10.42 -13.90 3.34
N GLN A 103 -10.53 -12.61 3.02
CA GLN A 103 -11.83 -11.92 2.94
C GLN A 103 -12.74 -12.51 1.85
N LEU A 104 -12.17 -12.85 0.68
CA LEU A 104 -12.92 -13.47 -0.39
C LEU A 104 -13.42 -14.88 -0.02
N VAL A 105 -12.61 -15.65 0.72
CA VAL A 105 -13.01 -16.99 1.20
C VAL A 105 -14.09 -16.89 2.26
N ASP A 106 -13.96 -15.96 3.22
CA ASP A 106 -14.83 -15.85 4.38
C ASP A 106 -16.15 -15.14 4.03
N PHE A 107 -16.13 -14.13 3.18
CA PHE A 107 -17.25 -13.24 2.91
C PHE A 107 -17.72 -13.22 1.45
N GLY A 108 -16.96 -13.77 0.52
CA GLY A 108 -17.25 -13.69 -0.92
C GLY A 108 -16.97 -12.32 -1.54
N GLU A 109 -16.56 -11.34 -0.74
CA GLU A 109 -16.26 -9.97 -1.16
C GLU A 109 -15.13 -9.35 -0.33
N VAL A 110 -14.49 -8.31 -0.85
CA VAL A 110 -13.48 -7.54 -0.10
C VAL A 110 -14.16 -6.42 0.69
N ARG A 111 -14.12 -6.51 2.02
CA ARG A 111 -14.66 -5.52 2.95
C ARG A 111 -13.54 -4.65 3.48
N ARG A 112 -13.40 -3.47 2.91
CA ARG A 112 -12.35 -2.54 3.27
C ARG A 112 -12.68 -1.76 4.54
N GLY A 113 -11.65 -1.44 5.32
CA GLY A 113 -11.77 -0.48 6.41
C GLY A 113 -12.08 0.92 5.86
N LEU A 114 -12.95 1.64 6.56
CA LEU A 114 -13.29 3.02 6.25
C LEU A 114 -13.31 3.84 7.54
N LEU A 115 -12.63 4.97 7.54
CA LEU A 115 -12.72 5.95 8.62
C LEU A 115 -13.92 6.90 8.44
N GLY A 116 -14.40 7.08 7.21
CA GLY A 116 -15.44 8.05 6.88
C GLY A 116 -14.93 9.49 6.93
N VAL A 117 -13.78 9.74 6.30
CA VAL A 117 -13.14 11.06 6.21
C VAL A 117 -12.83 11.42 4.76
N SER A 118 -12.90 12.70 4.43
CA SER A 118 -12.20 13.26 3.28
C SER A 118 -10.83 13.75 3.71
N ILE A 119 -9.80 13.47 2.93
CA ILE A 119 -8.42 13.76 3.29
C ILE A 119 -7.68 14.49 2.17
N HIS A 120 -6.70 15.28 2.56
CA HIS A 120 -5.82 15.99 1.64
C HIS A 120 -4.36 15.78 2.03
N THR A 121 -3.48 15.63 1.03
CA THR A 121 -2.03 15.60 1.27
C THR A 121 -1.56 17.01 1.58
N ILE A 122 -0.72 17.17 2.61
CA ILE A 122 -0.13 18.46 2.96
C ILE A 122 0.98 18.76 1.95
N ASP A 123 0.81 19.80 1.15
CA ASP A 123 1.84 20.35 0.27
C ASP A 123 2.70 21.39 1.01
N GLU A 124 3.77 21.88 0.35
CA GLU A 124 4.68 22.86 0.94
C GLU A 124 3.98 24.17 1.37
N GLU A 125 2.99 24.63 0.60
CA GLU A 125 2.26 25.86 0.89
C GLU A 125 1.37 25.71 2.14
N ASN A 126 0.64 24.60 2.23
CA ASN A 126 -0.20 24.30 3.39
C ASN A 126 0.65 23.98 4.65
N ALA A 127 1.81 23.33 4.47
CA ALA A 127 2.71 23.01 5.58
C ALA A 127 3.21 24.25 6.30
N GLU A 128 3.59 25.30 5.55
CA GLU A 128 4.03 26.57 6.12
C GLU A 128 2.91 27.24 6.93
N ILE A 129 1.67 27.25 6.41
CA ILE A 129 0.50 27.81 7.09
C ILE A 129 0.17 27.05 8.38
N LEU A 130 0.26 25.74 8.33
CA LEU A 130 -0.07 24.85 9.47
C LEU A 130 1.07 24.71 10.48
N GLY A 131 2.28 25.18 10.14
CA GLY A 131 3.47 25.07 10.98
C GLY A 131 3.96 23.62 11.16
N VAL A 132 3.81 22.80 10.13
CA VAL A 132 4.24 21.40 10.07
C VAL A 132 5.16 21.17 8.86
N ASP A 133 5.84 20.02 8.83
CA ASP A 133 6.65 19.65 7.67
C ASP A 133 5.76 19.21 6.49
N SER A 134 6.20 19.41 5.26
CA SER A 134 5.43 19.08 4.03
C SER A 134 5.20 17.58 3.81
N ASP A 135 5.88 16.71 4.56
CA ASP A 135 5.69 15.25 4.57
C ASP A 135 5.01 14.77 5.87
N SER A 136 4.27 15.64 6.53
CA SER A 136 3.74 15.42 7.89
C SER A 136 2.42 14.66 7.95
N GLY A 137 1.93 14.11 6.84
CA GLY A 137 0.75 13.25 6.94
C GLY A 137 -0.43 13.65 6.05
N ALA A 138 -1.62 13.20 6.46
CA ALA A 138 -2.90 13.43 5.77
C ALA A 138 -3.82 14.29 6.62
N MET A 139 -4.18 15.48 6.14
CA MET A 139 -5.12 16.38 6.81
C MET A 139 -6.56 15.96 6.54
N ILE A 140 -7.38 15.91 7.57
CA ILE A 140 -8.83 15.69 7.47
C ILE A 140 -9.51 16.97 7.00
N THR A 141 -10.24 16.90 5.90
CA THR A 141 -11.00 18.03 5.33
C THR A 141 -12.50 17.92 5.56
N ALA A 142 -13.03 16.73 5.77
CA ALA A 142 -14.41 16.49 6.15
C ALA A 142 -14.53 15.16 6.91
N ILE A 143 -15.56 15.02 7.74
CA ILE A 143 -15.92 13.80 8.46
C ILE A 143 -17.37 13.47 8.19
N GLU A 144 -17.64 12.21 7.85
CA GLU A 144 -19.00 11.71 7.65
C GLU A 144 -19.68 11.51 9.00
N PRO A 145 -20.91 11.99 9.20
CA PRO A 145 -21.68 11.76 10.43
C PRO A 145 -21.90 10.26 10.69
N GLY A 146 -21.70 9.81 11.92
CA GLY A 146 -21.84 8.41 12.33
C GLY A 146 -20.67 7.51 11.87
N SER A 147 -19.57 8.10 11.42
CA SER A 147 -18.38 7.37 10.98
C SER A 147 -17.47 6.96 12.14
N ALA A 148 -16.57 6.02 11.88
CA ALA A 148 -15.54 5.61 12.84
C ALA A 148 -14.66 6.79 13.28
N ALA A 149 -14.35 7.72 12.36
CA ALA A 149 -13.57 8.93 12.68
C ALA A 149 -14.31 9.84 13.66
N GLU A 150 -15.62 10.04 13.49
CA GLU A 150 -16.43 10.84 14.42
C GLU A 150 -16.50 10.17 15.79
N GLU A 151 -16.74 8.85 15.83
CA GLU A 151 -16.77 8.08 17.09
C GLU A 151 -15.43 8.11 17.83
N ALA A 152 -14.31 8.08 17.09
CA ALA A 152 -12.96 8.20 17.63
C ALA A 152 -12.59 9.64 18.08
N GLY A 153 -13.46 10.63 17.83
CA GLY A 153 -13.23 12.02 18.21
C GLY A 153 -12.23 12.77 17.33
N LEU A 154 -11.98 12.28 16.13
CA LEU A 154 -11.23 13.03 15.12
C LEU A 154 -12.01 14.26 14.66
N ARG A 155 -11.32 15.26 14.14
CA ARG A 155 -11.90 16.54 13.72
C ARG A 155 -11.31 16.98 12.38
N VAL A 156 -12.03 17.84 11.70
CA VAL A 156 -11.50 18.58 10.55
C VAL A 156 -10.26 19.36 11.00
N GLU A 157 -9.25 19.44 10.14
CA GLU A 157 -7.91 20.00 10.38
C GLU A 157 -6.97 19.12 11.24
N ASP A 158 -7.39 17.95 11.74
CA ASP A 158 -6.46 16.97 12.27
C ASP A 158 -5.53 16.45 11.17
N ILE A 159 -4.25 16.33 11.46
CA ILE A 159 -3.24 15.79 10.56
C ILE A 159 -2.85 14.40 11.06
N ILE A 160 -3.31 13.37 10.36
CA ILE A 160 -2.96 11.97 10.69
C ILE A 160 -1.53 11.72 10.23
N ILE A 161 -0.68 11.28 11.17
CA ILE A 161 0.76 11.06 10.96
C ILE A 161 1.17 9.61 11.10
N LYS A 162 0.30 8.75 11.71
CA LYS A 162 0.60 7.34 11.90
C LYS A 162 -0.68 6.53 12.10
N VAL A 163 -0.71 5.32 11.57
CA VAL A 163 -1.75 4.31 11.79
C VAL A 163 -1.06 3.03 12.26
N ASN A 164 -1.32 2.56 13.48
CA ASN A 164 -0.55 1.52 14.15
C ASN A 164 0.95 1.87 14.12
N ASP A 165 1.79 1.00 13.52
CA ASP A 165 3.24 1.22 13.38
C ASP A 165 3.62 1.89 12.06
N GLU A 166 2.66 2.16 11.17
CA GLU A 166 2.88 2.65 9.82
C GLU A 166 2.86 4.19 9.77
N LYS A 167 3.97 4.80 9.32
CA LYS A 167 4.07 6.27 9.15
C LYS A 167 3.18 6.69 7.98
N ILE A 168 2.40 7.74 8.18
CA ILE A 168 1.57 8.37 7.16
C ILE A 168 2.24 9.67 6.73
N SER A 169 2.64 9.76 5.48
CA SER A 169 3.28 10.94 4.89
C SER A 169 2.35 11.72 3.94
N ASN A 170 1.25 11.10 3.50
CA ASN A 170 0.31 11.70 2.57
C ASN A 170 -1.07 11.03 2.65
N ALA A 171 -2.06 11.57 1.93
CA ALA A 171 -3.42 11.05 1.90
C ALA A 171 -3.51 9.60 1.37
N ARG A 172 -2.63 9.22 0.42
CA ARG A 172 -2.63 7.88 -0.15
C ARG A 172 -2.12 6.85 0.85
N ASP A 173 -1.10 7.17 1.62
CA ASP A 173 -0.61 6.29 2.68
C ASP A 173 -1.73 6.00 3.67
N LEU A 174 -2.49 7.03 4.10
CA LEU A 174 -3.63 6.85 4.99
C LEU A 174 -4.73 5.98 4.34
N GLN A 175 -5.03 6.23 3.06
CA GLN A 175 -6.02 5.43 2.34
C GLN A 175 -5.62 3.95 2.28
N ASN A 176 -4.34 3.65 2.04
CA ASN A 176 -3.81 2.29 2.02
C ASN A 176 -3.84 1.67 3.42
N ALA A 177 -3.27 2.36 4.41
CA ALA A 177 -3.18 1.88 5.80
C ALA A 177 -4.54 1.48 6.37
N ILE A 178 -5.61 2.23 6.03
CA ILE A 178 -6.97 1.92 6.47
C ILE A 178 -7.67 0.94 5.52
N GLY A 179 -7.56 1.15 4.20
CA GLY A 179 -8.30 0.37 3.21
C GLY A 179 -7.85 -1.09 3.09
N LEU A 180 -6.64 -1.41 3.52
CA LEU A 180 -6.10 -2.77 3.58
C LEU A 180 -6.49 -3.51 4.86
N LYS A 181 -6.99 -2.80 5.88
CA LYS A 181 -7.57 -3.40 7.09
C LYS A 181 -8.98 -3.94 6.83
N GLY A 182 -9.36 -4.94 7.58
CA GLY A 182 -10.72 -5.48 7.54
C GLY A 182 -11.73 -4.51 8.16
N SER A 183 -12.96 -4.50 7.66
CA SER A 183 -14.04 -3.75 8.29
C SER A 183 -14.28 -4.23 9.73
N GLY A 184 -14.30 -3.29 10.69
CA GLY A 184 -14.43 -3.57 12.12
C GLY A 184 -13.10 -3.84 12.85
N GLU A 185 -11.97 -3.84 12.15
CA GLU A 185 -10.66 -3.91 12.78
C GLU A 185 -10.35 -2.59 13.50
N ARG A 186 -9.80 -2.68 14.72
CA ARG A 186 -9.37 -1.51 15.47
C ARG A 186 -7.96 -1.11 15.07
N VAL A 187 -7.76 0.19 14.91
CA VAL A 187 -6.45 0.78 14.61
C VAL A 187 -6.16 1.92 15.56
N THR A 188 -4.90 2.06 15.95
CA THR A 188 -4.42 3.22 16.70
C THR A 188 -4.01 4.31 15.72
N ILE A 189 -4.52 5.52 15.91
CA ILE A 189 -4.24 6.67 15.04
C ILE A 189 -3.52 7.74 15.85
N GLU A 190 -2.27 8.07 15.46
CA GLU A 190 -1.57 9.25 15.96
C GLU A 190 -1.83 10.42 15.01
N PHE A 191 -2.14 11.58 15.56
CA PHE A 191 -2.45 12.78 14.78
C PHE A 191 -1.98 14.05 15.48
N ILE A 192 -1.85 15.13 14.73
CA ILE A 192 -1.53 16.48 15.22
C ILE A 192 -2.80 17.31 15.20
N ARG A 193 -3.12 17.96 16.32
CA ARG A 193 -4.20 18.94 16.49
C ARG A 193 -3.65 20.15 17.25
N GLU A 194 -3.76 21.35 16.68
CA GLU A 194 -3.25 22.59 17.31
C GLU A 194 -1.80 22.44 17.80
N SER A 195 -0.94 21.88 16.95
CA SER A 195 0.49 21.59 17.24
C SER A 195 0.74 20.56 18.36
N ASN A 196 -0.29 19.90 18.88
CA ASN A 196 -0.15 18.84 19.88
C ASN A 196 -0.28 17.47 19.22
N LYS A 197 0.63 16.56 19.57
CA LYS A 197 0.56 15.15 19.14
C LYS A 197 -0.39 14.40 20.06
N LEU A 198 -1.41 13.78 19.48
CA LEU A 198 -2.49 13.07 20.17
C LEU A 198 -2.65 11.67 19.56
N GLU A 199 -3.38 10.79 20.26
CA GLU A 199 -3.67 9.43 19.86
C GLU A 199 -5.13 9.07 20.14
N THR A 200 -5.74 8.25 19.27
CA THR A 200 -7.07 7.65 19.44
C THR A 200 -7.13 6.24 18.84
N ASN A 201 -8.22 5.47 19.13
CA ASN A 201 -8.43 4.09 18.67
C ASN A 201 -9.83 3.92 18.05
#